data_e3a7ae50c17e7a243546e55def6a4a2e
#
_entry.id   e3a7ae50c17e7a243546e55def6a4a2e
#
_cell.length_a   1.000
_cell.length_b   1.000
_cell.length_c   1.000
_cell.angle_alpha   90.00
_cell.angle_beta   90.00
_cell.angle_gamma   90.00
#
_symmetry.space_group_name_H-M   'P 1'
#
loop_
_entity.id
_entity.type
_entity.pdbx_description
1 polymer ?
#
loop_
_entity_poly.entity_id
_entity_poly.type
_entity_poly.pdbx_seq_one_letter_code
_entity_poly.pdbx_strand_id
1 'polypeptide(L)'
;KRSTNDQIRSYAQTLKEYFSQCNYPAIVSCYGDRIIGFMRNCAGDRKKIIEIFERFAKFLQNDPNEIEYTLNIGETCENLSKLQKSFHETSKTNSVLEHINRKNKIVFYDEIGFYRMLMSYENTAPMQQFANEVLSPVMQYEKKAHTQLIKTMWAYFECDCNLQRTADKLFSHKNTVKYRLHRVEQLTGKNFTNRYQSQELYNALMIYYFLEKG
;
A
#
# COMPACT_ATOMS: atom_id res chain seq x y z
N LYS A 1 -2.45 -1.44 -18.76
CA LYS A 1 -1.87 -2.30 -19.83
C LYS A 1 -1.00 -3.32 -19.12
N ARG A 2 -1.21 -4.63 -19.34
CA ARG A 2 -0.29 -5.67 -18.85
C ARG A 2 1.00 -5.56 -19.68
N SER A 3 2.14 -5.43 -18.99
CA SER A 3 3.44 -5.54 -19.65
C SER A 3 3.57 -6.93 -20.28
N THR A 4 4.12 -6.99 -21.46
CA THR A 4 4.45 -8.29 -22.07
C THR A 4 5.59 -8.95 -21.28
N ASN A 5 5.69 -10.26 -21.30
CA ASN A 5 6.79 -10.99 -20.64
C ASN A 5 8.18 -10.48 -21.05
N ASP A 6 8.32 -10.02 -22.29
CA ASP A 6 9.59 -9.48 -22.81
C ASP A 6 9.93 -8.12 -22.19
N GLN A 7 8.93 -7.28 -21.94
CA GLN A 7 9.14 -6.00 -21.23
C GLN A 7 9.59 -6.23 -19.79
N ILE A 8 8.94 -7.17 -19.06
CA ILE A 8 9.33 -7.51 -17.69
C ILE A 8 10.76 -8.03 -17.63
N ARG A 9 11.16 -8.86 -18.59
CA ARG A 9 12.55 -9.34 -18.71
C ARG A 9 13.53 -8.21 -18.99
N SER A 10 13.18 -7.26 -19.85
CA SER A 10 14.00 -6.08 -20.12
C SER A 10 14.20 -5.24 -18.85
N TYR A 11 13.15 -4.99 -18.08
CA TYR A 11 13.26 -4.26 -16.80
C TYR A 11 14.09 -5.02 -15.77
N ALA A 12 13.94 -6.33 -15.68
CA ALA A 12 14.78 -7.16 -14.81
C ALA A 12 16.26 -7.09 -15.18
N GLN A 13 16.56 -7.06 -16.48
CA GLN A 13 17.92 -6.92 -16.96
C GLN A 13 18.50 -5.54 -16.63
N THR A 14 17.75 -4.47 -16.84
CA THR A 14 18.16 -3.10 -16.47
C THR A 14 18.41 -2.99 -14.97
N LEU A 15 17.55 -3.56 -14.13
CA LEU A 15 17.73 -3.57 -12.68
C LEU A 15 19.03 -4.31 -12.29
N LYS A 16 19.31 -5.44 -12.93
CA LYS A 16 20.53 -6.24 -12.73
C LYS A 16 21.80 -5.42 -13.08
N GLU A 17 21.73 -4.66 -14.14
CA GLU A 17 22.82 -3.77 -14.58
C GLU A 17 23.07 -2.66 -13.55
N TYR A 18 22.04 -2.05 -12.98
CA TYR A 18 22.18 -1.05 -11.92
C TYR A 18 22.83 -1.63 -10.66
N PHE A 19 22.45 -2.83 -10.24
CA PHE A 19 23.11 -3.51 -9.13
C PHE A 19 24.60 -3.78 -9.44
N SER A 20 24.91 -4.22 -10.65
CA SER A 20 26.29 -4.48 -11.09
C SER A 20 27.13 -3.20 -11.12
N GLN A 21 26.60 -2.11 -11.68
CA GLN A 21 27.28 -0.80 -11.71
C GLN A 21 27.60 -0.25 -10.33
N CYS A 22 26.74 -0.52 -9.35
CA CYS A 22 26.97 -0.13 -7.96
C CYS A 22 27.86 -1.12 -7.20
N ASN A 23 28.38 -2.15 -7.88
CA ASN A 23 29.12 -3.26 -7.26
C ASN A 23 28.38 -3.90 -6.09
N TYR A 24 27.05 -4.08 -6.27
CA TYR A 24 26.15 -4.62 -5.27
C TYR A 24 25.70 -6.03 -5.66
N PRO A 25 26.10 -7.08 -4.94
CA PRO A 25 25.74 -8.45 -5.29
C PRO A 25 24.22 -8.68 -5.16
N ALA A 26 23.57 -8.97 -6.28
CA ALA A 26 22.14 -9.26 -6.34
C ALA A 26 21.83 -10.36 -7.35
N ILE A 27 20.84 -11.18 -7.05
CA ILE A 27 20.23 -12.14 -7.97
C ILE A 27 18.86 -11.57 -8.33
N VAL A 28 18.63 -11.30 -9.62
CA VAL A 28 17.35 -10.76 -10.12
C VAL A 28 16.74 -11.78 -11.07
N SER A 29 15.46 -12.08 -10.89
CA SER A 29 14.70 -13.03 -11.69
C SER A 29 13.26 -12.52 -11.95
N CYS A 30 12.61 -13.04 -12.97
CA CYS A 30 11.20 -12.77 -13.26
C CYS A 30 10.33 -13.92 -12.76
N TYR A 31 9.19 -13.58 -12.17
CA TYR A 31 8.18 -14.55 -11.76
C TYR A 31 6.78 -14.00 -12.09
N GLY A 32 6.19 -14.50 -13.17
CA GLY A 32 4.96 -13.97 -13.72
C GLY A 32 5.11 -12.49 -14.14
N ASP A 33 4.29 -11.62 -13.58
CA ASP A 33 4.30 -10.18 -13.78
C ASP A 33 5.21 -9.41 -12.80
N ARG A 34 6.04 -10.14 -12.04
CA ARG A 34 6.89 -9.58 -10.98
C ARG A 34 8.37 -9.77 -11.28
N ILE A 35 9.15 -8.80 -10.84
CA ILE A 35 10.61 -8.92 -10.77
C ILE A 35 10.98 -9.14 -9.31
N ILE A 36 11.71 -10.20 -9.03
CA ILE A 36 12.16 -10.58 -7.69
C ILE A 36 13.67 -10.42 -7.63
N GLY A 37 14.15 -9.67 -6.64
CA GLY A 37 15.56 -9.47 -6.38
C GLY A 37 15.95 -9.99 -5.00
N PHE A 38 17.00 -10.79 -4.92
CA PHE A 38 17.67 -11.15 -3.68
C PHE A 38 19.00 -10.42 -3.62
N MET A 39 19.15 -9.57 -2.62
CA MET A 39 20.33 -8.73 -2.44
C MET A 39 21.11 -9.20 -1.22
N ARG A 40 22.44 -9.25 -1.33
CA ARG A 40 23.28 -9.42 -0.16
C ARG A 40 23.15 -8.16 0.71
N ASN A 41 22.69 -8.34 1.95
CA ASN A 41 22.65 -7.22 2.89
C ASN A 41 24.07 -6.88 3.34
N CYS A 42 24.52 -5.71 2.98
CA CYS A 42 25.66 -5.08 3.61
C CYS A 42 25.08 -4.18 4.70
N ALA A 43 25.18 -4.60 5.94
CA ALA A 43 24.64 -3.88 7.10
C ALA A 43 24.97 -2.37 7.01
N GLY A 44 23.92 -1.53 6.99
CA GLY A 44 24.05 -0.07 6.87
C GLY A 44 23.77 0.55 5.49
N ASP A 45 23.58 -0.24 4.44
CA ASP A 45 23.47 0.24 3.05
C ASP A 45 22.06 0.63 2.59
N ARG A 46 21.12 0.92 3.52
CA ARG A 46 19.75 1.36 3.13
C ARG A 46 19.77 2.53 2.14
N LYS A 47 20.67 3.50 2.33
CA LYS A 47 20.84 4.64 1.42
C LYS A 47 21.21 4.19 0.01
N LYS A 48 22.14 3.27 -0.10
CA LYS A 48 22.60 2.74 -1.39
C LYS A 48 21.54 1.92 -2.11
N ILE A 49 20.76 1.15 -1.35
CA ILE A 49 19.58 0.43 -1.86
C ILE A 49 18.57 1.43 -2.41
N ILE A 50 18.26 2.50 -1.67
CA ILE A 50 17.36 3.57 -2.11
C ILE A 50 17.87 4.20 -3.41
N GLU A 51 19.15 4.58 -3.49
CA GLU A 51 19.73 5.17 -4.68
C GLU A 51 19.62 4.29 -5.93
N ILE A 52 19.83 2.97 -5.80
CA ILE A 52 19.68 2.01 -6.90
C ILE A 52 18.22 1.97 -7.37
N PHE A 53 17.29 1.87 -6.44
CA PHE A 53 15.87 1.80 -6.78
C PHE A 53 15.30 3.13 -7.26
N GLU A 54 15.82 4.27 -6.81
CA GLU A 54 15.44 5.59 -7.34
C GLU A 54 15.90 5.76 -8.79
N ARG A 55 17.10 5.29 -9.15
CA ARG A 55 17.54 5.25 -10.55
C ARG A 55 16.64 4.38 -11.40
N PHE A 56 16.28 3.20 -10.91
CA PHE A 56 15.37 2.31 -11.59
C PHE A 56 13.96 2.88 -11.70
N ALA A 57 13.47 3.53 -10.66
CA ALA A 57 12.19 4.24 -10.66
C ALA A 57 12.15 5.36 -11.71
N LYS A 58 13.22 6.16 -11.83
CA LYS A 58 13.35 7.19 -12.89
C LYS A 58 13.36 6.58 -14.28
N PHE A 59 14.01 5.43 -14.46
CA PHE A 59 13.99 4.71 -15.72
C PHE A 59 12.57 4.28 -16.09
N LEU A 60 11.81 3.70 -15.14
CA LEU A 60 10.42 3.29 -15.35
C LEU A 60 9.47 4.47 -15.60
N GLN A 61 9.68 5.61 -14.94
CA GLN A 61 8.89 6.84 -15.16
C GLN A 61 9.05 7.44 -16.55
N ASN A 62 10.21 7.24 -17.17
CA ASN A 62 10.49 7.68 -18.53
C ASN A 62 10.10 6.65 -19.61
N ASP A 63 9.51 5.52 -19.22
CA ASP A 63 9.05 4.52 -20.16
C ASP A 63 7.82 5.04 -20.92
N PRO A 64 7.83 5.00 -22.27
CA PRO A 64 6.73 5.50 -23.09
C PRO A 64 5.40 4.74 -22.89
N ASN A 65 5.42 3.59 -22.22
CA ASN A 65 4.22 2.82 -21.90
C ASN A 65 3.52 3.24 -20.59
N GLU A 66 4.01 4.27 -19.90
CA GLU A 66 3.42 4.78 -18.64
C GLU A 66 3.18 3.66 -17.61
N ILE A 67 4.24 2.95 -17.22
CA ILE A 67 4.13 1.77 -16.37
C ILE A 67 3.87 2.18 -14.92
N GLU A 68 2.82 1.64 -14.33
CA GLU A 68 2.62 1.67 -12.90
C GLU A 68 3.40 0.53 -12.25
N TYR A 69 4.16 0.85 -11.20
CA TYR A 69 4.98 -0.12 -10.47
C TYR A 69 4.90 0.09 -8.96
N THR A 70 5.30 -0.92 -8.22
CA THR A 70 5.53 -0.84 -6.77
C THR A 70 6.83 -1.56 -6.46
N LEU A 71 7.72 -0.92 -5.71
CA LEU A 71 9.00 -1.50 -5.28
C LEU A 71 8.92 -1.80 -3.80
N ASN A 72 8.86 -3.08 -3.45
CA ASN A 72 8.79 -3.54 -2.07
C ASN A 72 10.11 -4.16 -1.63
N ILE A 73 10.63 -3.69 -0.52
CA ILE A 73 11.88 -4.19 0.06
C ILE A 73 11.55 -4.91 1.37
N GLY A 74 11.79 -6.22 1.38
CA GLY A 74 11.57 -7.08 2.54
C GLY A 74 12.61 -6.91 3.63
N GLU A 75 12.38 -7.58 4.75
CA GLU A 75 13.34 -7.61 5.85
C GLU A 75 14.60 -8.42 5.50
N THR A 76 15.69 -8.07 6.16
CA THR A 76 16.94 -8.81 6.05
C THR A 76 16.82 -10.18 6.68
N CYS A 77 17.27 -11.20 5.96
CA CYS A 77 17.29 -12.58 6.41
C CYS A 77 18.72 -13.02 6.72
N GLU A 78 18.94 -13.58 7.90
CA GLU A 78 20.25 -14.13 8.30
C GLU A 78 20.57 -15.48 7.66
N ASN A 79 19.53 -16.20 7.23
CA ASN A 79 19.67 -17.52 6.62
C ASN A 79 18.56 -17.77 5.58
N LEU A 80 18.80 -18.77 4.72
CA LEU A 80 17.89 -19.14 3.64
C LEU A 80 16.51 -19.65 4.13
N SER A 81 16.42 -20.22 5.33
CA SER A 81 15.14 -20.70 5.87
C SER A 81 14.15 -19.56 6.17
N LYS A 82 14.67 -18.38 6.48
CA LYS A 82 13.86 -17.17 6.70
C LYS A 82 13.49 -16.46 5.39
N LEU A 83 14.13 -16.81 4.28
CA LEU A 83 13.93 -16.15 2.99
C LEU A 83 12.51 -16.35 2.44
N GLN A 84 11.97 -17.57 2.59
CA GLN A 84 10.60 -17.88 2.18
C GLN A 84 9.59 -17.02 2.93
N LYS A 85 9.78 -16.83 4.24
CA LYS A 85 8.93 -15.97 5.07
C LYS A 85 9.01 -14.51 4.59
N SER A 86 10.22 -13.97 4.42
CA SER A 86 10.42 -12.61 3.92
C SER A 86 9.79 -12.38 2.54
N PHE A 87 9.93 -13.35 1.63
CA PHE A 87 9.27 -13.29 0.33
C PHE A 87 7.74 -13.27 0.44
N HIS A 88 7.17 -14.10 1.30
CA HIS A 88 5.72 -14.15 1.52
C HIS A 88 5.19 -12.84 2.12
N GLU A 89 5.87 -12.29 3.12
CA GLU A 89 5.57 -11.00 3.73
C GLU A 89 5.63 -9.86 2.71
N THR A 90 6.69 -9.80 1.92
CA THR A 90 6.85 -8.80 0.85
C THR A 90 5.77 -8.94 -0.24
N SER A 91 5.37 -10.16 -0.57
CA SER A 91 4.29 -10.42 -1.53
C SER A 91 2.92 -9.95 -1.01
N LYS A 92 2.63 -10.16 0.27
CA LYS A 92 1.41 -9.63 0.91
C LYS A 92 1.42 -8.11 0.99
N THR A 93 2.59 -7.49 1.14
CA THR A 93 2.74 -6.04 1.14
C THR A 93 2.19 -5.39 -0.13
N ASN A 94 2.33 -6.03 -1.28
CA ASN A 94 1.78 -5.53 -2.54
C ASN A 94 0.27 -5.29 -2.47
N SER A 95 -0.49 -6.23 -1.93
CA SER A 95 -1.94 -6.11 -1.79
C SER A 95 -2.31 -4.91 -0.91
N VAL A 96 -1.57 -4.68 0.16
CA VAL A 96 -1.76 -3.53 1.05
C VAL A 96 -1.44 -2.21 0.33
N LEU A 97 -0.32 -2.16 -0.40
CA LEU A 97 0.14 -0.93 -1.06
C LEU A 97 -0.76 -0.48 -2.21
N GLU A 98 -1.37 -1.41 -2.92
CA GLU A 98 -2.38 -1.10 -3.93
C GLU A 98 -3.57 -0.33 -3.32
N HIS A 99 -3.96 -0.68 -2.07
CA HIS A 99 -5.08 -0.04 -1.38
C HIS A 99 -4.75 1.32 -0.83
N ILE A 100 -3.56 1.48 -0.24
CA ILE A 100 -3.14 2.77 0.31
C ILE A 100 -2.62 3.72 -0.79
N ASN A 101 -2.89 3.38 -2.07
CA ASN A 101 -2.55 4.19 -3.25
C ASN A 101 -1.08 4.63 -3.28
N ARG A 102 -0.17 3.77 -2.84
CA ARG A 102 1.28 4.00 -2.88
C ARG A 102 1.91 3.46 -4.17
N LYS A 103 1.31 3.80 -5.32
CA LYS A 103 1.88 3.52 -6.64
C LYS A 103 3.15 4.34 -6.87
N ASN A 104 4.05 3.81 -7.67
CA ASN A 104 5.30 4.46 -8.06
C ASN A 104 6.18 4.88 -6.88
N LYS A 105 6.21 4.07 -5.81
CA LYS A 105 7.01 4.32 -4.61
C LYS A 105 7.86 3.12 -4.24
N ILE A 106 8.97 3.43 -3.56
CA ILE A 106 9.80 2.46 -2.88
C ILE A 106 9.27 2.36 -1.46
N VAL A 107 8.94 1.16 -1.01
CA VAL A 107 8.39 0.90 0.34
C VAL A 107 9.19 -0.21 1.00
N PHE A 108 9.68 0.06 2.17
CA PHE A 108 10.31 -0.94 3.02
C PHE A 108 9.25 -1.61 3.89
N TYR A 109 9.43 -2.91 4.13
CA TYR A 109 8.51 -3.69 4.95
C TYR A 109 8.36 -3.13 6.38
N ASP A 110 9.42 -2.55 6.94
CA ASP A 110 9.38 -1.89 8.25
C ASP A 110 8.58 -0.57 8.27
N GLU A 111 8.28 0.00 7.11
CA GLU A 111 7.52 1.25 6.97
C GLU A 111 6.01 1.05 6.86
N ILE A 112 5.54 -0.18 6.65
CA ILE A 112 4.11 -0.45 6.54
C ILE A 112 3.39 -0.54 7.90
N GLY A 113 4.12 -0.33 9.00
CA GLY A 113 3.58 -0.08 10.33
C GLY A 113 2.51 -1.07 10.80
N PHE A 114 1.31 -0.59 11.02
CA PHE A 114 0.19 -1.39 11.53
C PHE A 114 -0.17 -2.59 10.63
N TYR A 115 0.01 -2.48 9.31
CA TYR A 115 -0.25 -3.60 8.40
C TYR A 115 0.65 -4.82 8.64
N ARG A 116 1.89 -4.63 9.12
CA ARG A 116 2.75 -5.75 9.53
C ARG A 116 2.09 -6.60 10.61
N MET A 117 1.47 -5.94 11.59
CA MET A 117 0.72 -6.61 12.64
C MET A 117 -0.47 -7.37 12.05
N LEU A 118 -1.27 -6.74 11.18
CA LEU A 118 -2.40 -7.40 10.54
C LEU A 118 -1.98 -8.65 9.75
N MET A 119 -0.86 -8.57 9.01
CA MET A 119 -0.33 -9.69 8.23
C MET A 119 0.20 -10.86 9.07
N SER A 120 0.52 -10.64 10.35
CA SER A 120 1.03 -11.69 11.24
C SER A 120 -0.06 -12.62 11.80
N TYR A 121 -1.32 -12.25 11.65
CA TYR A 121 -2.43 -13.07 12.13
C TYR A 121 -2.89 -14.07 11.06
N GLU A 122 -2.98 -15.35 11.44
CA GLU A 122 -3.54 -16.40 10.58
C GLU A 122 -5.07 -16.36 10.58
N ASN A 123 -5.68 -16.06 11.73
CA ASN A 123 -7.13 -15.93 11.86
C ASN A 123 -7.57 -14.47 11.74
N THR A 124 -8.17 -14.13 10.61
CA THR A 124 -8.67 -12.78 10.33
C THR A 124 -10.09 -12.51 10.83
N ALA A 125 -10.80 -13.52 11.35
CA ALA A 125 -12.18 -13.36 11.78
C ALA A 125 -12.40 -12.25 12.84
N PRO A 126 -11.58 -12.08 13.88
CA PRO A 126 -11.74 -10.98 14.83
C PRO A 126 -11.57 -9.60 14.19
N MET A 127 -10.65 -9.48 13.21
CA MET A 127 -10.45 -8.23 12.47
C MET A 127 -11.67 -7.91 11.61
N GLN A 128 -12.19 -8.90 10.90
CA GLN A 128 -13.39 -8.77 10.08
C GLN A 128 -14.61 -8.38 10.91
N GLN A 129 -14.77 -9.00 12.08
CA GLN A 129 -15.83 -8.64 13.01
C GLN A 129 -15.71 -7.18 13.43
N PHE A 130 -14.54 -6.73 13.89
CA PHE A 130 -14.30 -5.34 14.29
C PHE A 130 -14.59 -4.35 13.16
N ALA A 131 -14.06 -4.60 11.95
CA ALA A 131 -14.31 -3.72 10.81
C ALA A 131 -15.79 -3.66 10.45
N ASN A 132 -16.50 -4.79 10.51
CA ASN A 132 -17.93 -4.86 10.24
C ASN A 132 -18.76 -4.13 11.31
N GLU A 133 -18.44 -4.28 12.60
CA GLU A 133 -19.12 -3.56 13.68
C GLU A 133 -19.07 -2.04 13.48
N VAL A 134 -17.92 -1.53 13.04
CA VAL A 134 -17.73 -0.10 12.85
C VAL A 134 -18.30 0.39 11.52
N LEU A 135 -18.08 -0.34 10.41
CA LEU A 135 -18.32 0.17 9.06
C LEU A 135 -19.63 -0.31 8.43
N SER A 136 -20.27 -1.37 8.95
CA SER A 136 -21.50 -1.90 8.33
C SER A 136 -22.64 -0.88 8.18
N PRO A 137 -22.89 0.05 9.13
CA PRO A 137 -23.91 1.09 8.93
C PRO A 137 -23.60 2.01 7.74
N VAL A 138 -22.31 2.34 7.55
CA VAL A 138 -21.85 3.17 6.43
C VAL A 138 -21.99 2.43 5.11
N MET A 139 -21.54 1.17 5.06
CA MET A 139 -21.59 0.33 3.85
C MET A 139 -23.04 0.05 3.40
N GLN A 140 -23.94 -0.22 4.34
CA GLN A 140 -25.36 -0.43 4.05
C GLN A 140 -26.02 0.83 3.50
N TYR A 141 -25.70 1.99 4.08
CA TYR A 141 -26.21 3.27 3.58
C TYR A 141 -25.67 3.58 2.19
N GLU A 142 -24.37 3.37 1.98
CA GLU A 142 -23.69 3.63 0.70
C GLU A 142 -24.31 2.84 -0.45
N LYS A 143 -24.61 1.55 -0.22
CA LYS A 143 -25.31 0.69 -1.20
C LYS A 143 -26.70 1.23 -1.57
N LYS A 144 -27.45 1.78 -0.61
CA LYS A 144 -28.81 2.29 -0.83
C LYS A 144 -28.82 3.69 -1.48
N ALA A 145 -27.90 4.56 -1.07
CA ALA A 145 -27.89 5.96 -1.46
C ALA A 145 -26.92 6.27 -2.62
N HIS A 146 -26.23 5.24 -3.16
CA HIS A 146 -25.24 5.38 -4.23
C HIS A 146 -24.20 6.48 -3.96
N THR A 147 -23.71 6.57 -2.72
CA THR A 147 -22.74 7.55 -2.25
C THR A 147 -21.34 6.92 -2.15
N GLN A 148 -20.31 7.73 -1.88
CA GLN A 148 -18.92 7.29 -1.75
C GLN A 148 -18.38 7.66 -0.36
N LEU A 149 -19.02 7.16 0.70
CA LEU A 149 -18.66 7.50 2.08
C LEU A 149 -17.33 6.86 2.50
N ILE A 150 -17.16 5.57 2.25
CA ILE A 150 -15.93 4.80 2.54
C ILE A 150 -14.72 5.44 1.83
N LYS A 151 -14.85 5.71 0.54
CA LYS A 151 -13.81 6.38 -0.24
C LYS A 151 -13.51 7.79 0.27
N THR A 152 -14.54 8.51 0.72
CA THR A 152 -14.37 9.87 1.27
C THR A 152 -13.65 9.84 2.62
N MET A 153 -14.00 8.91 3.51
CA MET A 153 -13.30 8.70 4.78
C MET A 153 -11.82 8.39 4.56
N TRP A 154 -11.53 7.45 3.67
CA TRP A 154 -10.17 7.07 3.34
C TRP A 154 -9.35 8.28 2.85
N ALA A 155 -9.86 8.99 1.84
CA ALA A 155 -9.20 10.18 1.32
C ALA A 155 -9.01 11.28 2.38
N TYR A 156 -9.94 11.40 3.32
CA TYR A 156 -9.85 12.36 4.43
C TYR A 156 -8.66 12.06 5.35
N PHE A 157 -8.50 10.81 5.75
CA PHE A 157 -7.34 10.40 6.54
C PHE A 157 -6.02 10.53 5.77
N GLU A 158 -5.97 10.17 4.49
CA GLU A 158 -4.78 10.34 3.65
C GLU A 158 -4.39 11.81 3.43
N CYS A 159 -5.33 12.73 3.58
CA CYS A 159 -5.11 14.18 3.49
C CYS A 159 -4.93 14.84 4.87
N ASP A 160 -4.47 14.12 5.88
CA ASP A 160 -4.24 14.61 7.25
C ASP A 160 -5.48 15.27 7.85
N CYS A 161 -6.65 14.71 7.61
CA CYS A 161 -7.96 15.24 8.04
C CYS A 161 -8.25 16.66 7.53
N ASN A 162 -7.68 17.04 6.39
CA ASN A 162 -7.89 18.36 5.78
C ASN A 162 -9.00 18.31 4.74
N LEU A 163 -10.10 19.01 4.99
CA LEU A 163 -11.29 19.04 4.11
C LEU A 163 -10.99 19.55 2.70
N GLN A 164 -10.14 20.59 2.57
CA GLN A 164 -9.84 21.15 1.26
C GLN A 164 -9.00 20.19 0.42
N ARG A 165 -7.91 19.68 0.99
CA ARG A 165 -7.05 18.68 0.32
C ARG A 165 -7.83 17.41 -0.06
N THR A 166 -8.80 17.00 0.78
CA THR A 166 -9.68 15.86 0.48
C THR A 166 -10.61 16.17 -0.70
N ALA A 167 -11.18 17.37 -0.74
CA ALA A 167 -12.04 17.81 -1.82
C ALA A 167 -11.28 17.84 -3.15
N ASP A 168 -10.09 18.42 -3.16
CA ASP A 168 -9.21 18.47 -4.33
C ASP A 168 -8.83 17.04 -4.80
N LYS A 169 -8.45 16.15 -3.88
CA LYS A 169 -8.11 14.75 -4.18
C LYS A 169 -9.28 13.97 -4.78
N LEU A 170 -10.50 14.23 -4.33
CA LEU A 170 -11.73 13.56 -4.80
C LEU A 170 -12.42 14.27 -5.98
N PHE A 171 -11.83 15.36 -6.48
CA PHE A 171 -12.46 16.21 -7.51
C PHE A 171 -13.89 16.60 -7.13
N SER A 172 -14.09 16.98 -5.86
CA SER A 172 -15.38 17.27 -5.27
C SER A 172 -15.39 18.64 -4.59
N HIS A 173 -16.58 19.22 -4.37
CA HIS A 173 -16.68 20.44 -3.59
C HIS A 173 -16.47 20.16 -2.09
N LYS A 174 -15.84 21.08 -1.37
CA LYS A 174 -15.58 20.98 0.09
C LYS A 174 -16.84 20.68 0.91
N ASN A 175 -17.96 21.29 0.54
CA ASN A 175 -19.24 21.06 1.23
C ASN A 175 -19.75 19.63 1.02
N THR A 176 -19.50 19.02 -0.14
CA THR A 176 -19.83 17.62 -0.40
C THR A 176 -19.03 16.68 0.50
N VAL A 177 -17.72 16.93 0.65
CA VAL A 177 -16.86 16.16 1.56
C VAL A 177 -17.35 16.32 2.99
N LYS A 178 -17.60 17.57 3.44
CA LYS A 178 -18.12 17.84 4.78
C LYS A 178 -19.44 17.11 5.04
N TYR A 179 -20.38 17.16 4.09
CA TYR A 179 -21.67 16.46 4.19
C TYR A 179 -21.47 14.95 4.32
N ARG A 180 -20.60 14.34 3.50
CA ARG A 180 -20.33 12.91 3.52
C ARG A 180 -19.72 12.47 4.85
N LEU A 181 -18.74 13.20 5.38
CA LEU A 181 -18.13 12.91 6.68
C LEU A 181 -19.14 13.05 7.81
N HIS A 182 -19.96 14.12 7.81
CA HIS A 182 -21.02 14.26 8.80
C HIS A 182 -22.04 13.10 8.73
N ARG A 183 -22.33 12.60 7.52
CA ARG A 183 -23.19 11.43 7.36
C ARG A 183 -22.57 10.17 7.99
N VAL A 184 -21.26 9.99 7.85
CA VAL A 184 -20.53 8.90 8.54
C VAL A 184 -20.69 9.04 10.06
N GLU A 185 -20.49 10.23 10.61
CA GLU A 185 -20.66 10.47 12.05
C GLU A 185 -22.07 10.09 12.54
N GLN A 186 -23.10 10.47 11.78
CA GLN A 186 -24.48 10.10 12.11
C GLN A 186 -24.73 8.59 12.06
N LEU A 187 -24.15 7.89 11.10
CA LEU A 187 -24.35 6.45 10.90
C LEU A 187 -23.59 5.60 11.92
N THR A 188 -22.39 6.04 12.31
CA THR A 188 -21.50 5.29 13.22
C THR A 188 -21.60 5.72 14.67
N GLY A 189 -22.18 6.91 14.94
CA GLY A 189 -22.15 7.54 16.25
C GLY A 189 -20.76 8.02 16.67
N LYS A 190 -19.78 8.03 15.75
CA LYS A 190 -18.39 8.39 16.03
C LYS A 190 -18.04 9.73 15.39
N ASN A 191 -17.20 10.53 16.06
CA ASN A 191 -16.84 11.87 15.65
C ASN A 191 -15.38 11.94 15.19
N PHE A 192 -15.10 12.54 14.03
CA PHE A 192 -13.75 12.70 13.49
C PHE A 192 -12.86 13.63 14.31
N THR A 193 -13.44 14.55 15.10
CA THR A 193 -12.68 15.45 15.98
C THR A 193 -12.29 14.81 17.31
N ASN A 194 -12.95 13.73 17.70
CA ASN A 194 -12.57 12.94 18.86
C ASN A 194 -11.45 11.98 18.50
N ARG A 195 -10.28 12.14 19.13
CA ARG A 195 -9.08 11.37 18.80
C ARG A 195 -9.29 9.85 18.81
N TYR A 196 -9.94 9.32 19.84
CA TYR A 196 -10.14 7.87 19.97
C TYR A 196 -11.13 7.33 18.96
N GLN A 197 -12.24 8.02 18.74
CA GLN A 197 -13.27 7.64 17.78
C GLN A 197 -12.76 7.75 16.34
N SER A 198 -12.01 8.79 16.03
CA SER A 198 -11.35 8.97 14.74
C SER A 198 -10.33 7.87 14.46
N GLN A 199 -9.53 7.48 15.48
CA GLN A 199 -8.59 6.37 15.36
C GLN A 199 -9.31 5.02 15.15
N GLU A 200 -10.43 4.81 15.79
CA GLU A 200 -11.25 3.59 15.61
C GLU A 200 -11.80 3.51 14.18
N LEU A 201 -12.32 4.61 13.64
CA LEU A 201 -12.76 4.68 12.24
C LEU A 201 -11.60 4.40 11.27
N TYR A 202 -10.44 4.97 11.53
CA TYR A 202 -9.25 4.76 10.72
C TYR A 202 -8.78 3.30 10.75
N ASN A 203 -8.70 2.69 11.94
CA ASN A 203 -8.31 1.30 12.09
C ASN A 203 -9.29 0.34 11.40
N ALA A 204 -10.59 0.61 11.51
CA ALA A 204 -11.60 -0.18 10.82
C ALA A 204 -11.47 -0.10 9.29
N LEU A 205 -11.18 1.09 8.74
CA LEU A 205 -10.90 1.26 7.32
C LEU A 205 -9.63 0.53 6.89
N MET A 206 -8.55 0.62 7.67
CA MET A 206 -7.30 -0.09 7.37
C MET A 206 -7.53 -1.60 7.29
N ILE A 207 -8.27 -2.15 8.25
CA ILE A 207 -8.62 -3.58 8.27
C ILE A 207 -9.54 -3.93 7.10
N TYR A 208 -10.54 -3.12 6.83
CA TYR A 208 -11.47 -3.33 5.71
C TYR A 208 -10.70 -3.45 4.38
N TYR A 209 -9.84 -2.50 4.07
CA TYR A 209 -9.04 -2.55 2.85
C TYR A 209 -8.01 -3.68 2.84
N PHE A 210 -7.48 -4.07 3.99
CA PHE A 210 -6.58 -5.21 4.11
C PHE A 210 -7.28 -6.53 3.78
N LEU A 211 -8.55 -6.70 4.20
CA LEU A 211 -9.33 -7.92 4.01
C LEU A 211 -10.01 -8.03 2.64
N GLU A 212 -10.31 -6.91 1.96
CA GLU A 212 -10.99 -6.95 0.65
C GLU A 212 -10.17 -7.63 -0.46
N LYS A 213 -8.87 -7.75 -0.32
CA LYS A 213 -7.97 -8.32 -1.33
C LYS A 213 -6.94 -9.33 -0.78
N GLY A 214 -7.01 -9.70 0.48
CA GLY A 214 -6.25 -10.83 1.05
C GLY A 214 -7.01 -12.10 0.82
#